data_083950bbbcfc25e57b5c8727377d3c49
#
_entry.id   083950bbbcfc25e57b5c8727377d3c49
#
_cell.length_a   1.000
_cell.length_b   1.000
_cell.length_c   1.000
_cell.angle_alpha   90.00
_cell.angle_beta   90.00
_cell.angle_gamma   90.00
#
_symmetry.space_group_name_H-M   'P 1'
#
loop_
_entity.id
_entity.type
_entity.pdbx_description
1 polymer ?
#
loop_
_entity_poly.entity_id
_entity_poly.type
_entity_poly.pdbx_seq_one_letter_code
_entity_poly.pdbx_strand_id
1 'polypeptide(L)'
;MTTQQTFTDPSAEALAEAAKAGDELRIRKLVADGANPNAQGARGLPLLQWAMLNQSRRGFEALLAAGADPTRGDAGGTTAMHLAAQADSPYWLETLLARGVSPDTPNTITQATPLMAALMAERAENADRLLKAGAKVDLADRQGDTALHVAAQINEAGRVLQLLDAGANPTRKNAQGVTFQRYLFMTKDSVLGADVRRQRDAVKTWLQQHGVALEGAH
;
A
#
# COMPACT_ATOMS: atom_id res chain seq x y z
N MET A 1 15.81 -7.43 -15.27
CA MET A 1 15.26 -8.65 -15.91
C MET A 1 14.75 -8.28 -17.29
N THR A 2 14.99 -9.10 -18.32
CA THR A 2 14.37 -8.93 -19.64
C THR A 2 12.94 -9.45 -19.59
N THR A 3 12.09 -9.00 -20.51
CA THR A 3 10.70 -9.48 -20.60
C THR A 3 10.64 -10.99 -20.78
N GLN A 4 11.48 -11.55 -21.64
CA GLN A 4 11.58 -12.99 -21.90
C GLN A 4 12.01 -13.81 -20.66
N GLN A 5 12.81 -13.25 -19.78
CA GLN A 5 13.15 -13.90 -18.50
C GLN A 5 12.00 -13.86 -17.49
N THR A 6 11.07 -12.95 -17.68
CA THR A 6 9.94 -12.74 -16.78
C THR A 6 8.70 -13.50 -17.24
N PHE A 7 8.36 -13.42 -18.52
CA PHE A 7 7.19 -14.07 -19.11
C PHE A 7 7.64 -15.16 -20.10
N THR A 8 7.36 -16.42 -19.79
CA THR A 8 7.76 -17.58 -20.62
C THR A 8 6.72 -18.03 -21.62
N ASP A 9 5.45 -17.65 -21.40
CA ASP A 9 4.39 -17.83 -22.39
C ASP A 9 4.52 -16.80 -23.50
N PRO A 10 4.56 -17.19 -24.81
CA PRO A 10 4.82 -16.26 -25.90
C PRO A 10 3.76 -15.16 -26.04
N SER A 11 2.49 -15.45 -25.72
CA SER A 11 1.43 -14.46 -25.77
C SER A 11 1.52 -13.45 -24.63
N ALA A 12 1.87 -13.91 -23.44
CA ALA A 12 2.14 -13.06 -22.27
C ALA A 12 3.41 -12.22 -22.46
N GLU A 13 4.47 -12.77 -23.06
CA GLU A 13 5.68 -12.04 -23.42
C GLU A 13 5.38 -10.91 -24.40
N ALA A 14 4.65 -11.21 -25.49
CA ALA A 14 4.27 -10.21 -26.49
C ALA A 14 3.42 -9.08 -25.86
N LEU A 15 2.51 -9.43 -24.94
CA LEU A 15 1.68 -8.47 -24.22
C LEU A 15 2.50 -7.63 -23.23
N ALA A 16 3.47 -8.24 -22.55
CA ALA A 16 4.40 -7.54 -21.66
C ALA A 16 5.31 -6.55 -22.39
N GLU A 17 5.81 -6.91 -23.57
CA GLU A 17 6.58 -5.99 -24.42
C GLU A 17 5.72 -4.83 -24.93
N ALA A 18 4.50 -5.10 -25.39
CA ALA A 18 3.57 -4.06 -25.81
C ALA A 18 3.22 -3.10 -24.64
N ALA A 19 3.00 -3.65 -23.44
CA ALA A 19 2.73 -2.88 -22.26
C ALA A 19 3.92 -2.00 -21.85
N LYS A 20 5.14 -2.55 -21.87
CA LYS A 20 6.36 -1.80 -21.60
C LYS A 20 6.56 -0.66 -22.59
N ALA A 21 6.30 -0.90 -23.88
CA ALA A 21 6.40 0.11 -24.93
C ALA A 21 5.25 1.15 -24.90
N GLY A 22 4.17 0.88 -24.17
CA GLY A 22 2.98 1.72 -24.16
C GLY A 22 2.20 1.67 -25.48
N ASP A 23 2.30 0.54 -26.21
CA ASP A 23 1.62 0.32 -27.50
C ASP A 23 0.20 -0.18 -27.27
N GLU A 24 -0.72 0.77 -27.11
CA GLU A 24 -2.14 0.50 -26.84
C GLU A 24 -2.82 -0.31 -27.94
N LEU A 25 -2.49 -0.03 -29.21
CA LEU A 25 -3.10 -0.74 -30.34
C LEU A 25 -2.69 -2.21 -30.35
N ARG A 26 -1.40 -2.46 -30.09
CA ARG A 26 -0.87 -3.82 -30.01
C ARG A 26 -1.44 -4.57 -28.82
N ILE A 27 -1.59 -3.92 -27.64
CA ILE A 27 -2.22 -4.52 -26.46
C ILE A 27 -3.65 -4.94 -26.80
N ARG A 28 -4.47 -4.04 -27.36
CA ARG A 28 -5.86 -4.34 -27.75
C ARG A 28 -5.94 -5.50 -28.74
N LYS A 29 -5.06 -5.49 -29.76
CA LYS A 29 -5.01 -6.56 -30.74
C LYS A 29 -4.66 -7.89 -30.12
N LEU A 30 -3.60 -7.96 -29.32
CA LEU A 30 -3.18 -9.19 -28.66
C LEU A 30 -4.27 -9.77 -27.76
N VAL A 31 -4.96 -8.92 -26.99
CA VAL A 31 -6.08 -9.37 -26.14
C VAL A 31 -7.27 -9.84 -26.97
N ALA A 32 -7.60 -9.16 -28.07
CA ALA A 32 -8.64 -9.61 -29.02
C ALA A 32 -8.29 -10.95 -29.65
N ASP A 33 -7.00 -11.22 -29.91
CA ASP A 33 -6.47 -12.47 -30.44
C ASP A 33 -6.35 -13.57 -29.36
N GLY A 34 -6.80 -13.29 -28.11
CA GLY A 34 -6.88 -14.28 -27.02
C GLY A 34 -5.74 -14.23 -25.97
N ALA A 35 -4.83 -13.26 -26.05
CA ALA A 35 -3.83 -13.08 -25.00
C ALA A 35 -4.50 -12.67 -23.68
N ASN A 36 -4.09 -13.29 -22.58
CA ASN A 36 -4.67 -13.03 -21.27
C ASN A 36 -4.05 -11.78 -20.61
N PRO A 37 -4.80 -10.66 -20.41
CA PRO A 37 -4.29 -9.46 -19.78
C PRO A 37 -3.92 -9.68 -18.28
N ASN A 38 -4.36 -10.80 -17.70
CA ASN A 38 -4.08 -11.23 -16.34
C ASN A 38 -2.95 -12.29 -16.25
N ALA A 39 -2.18 -12.47 -17.32
CA ALA A 39 -1.04 -13.37 -17.29
C ALA A 39 -0.02 -12.92 -16.23
N GLN A 40 0.60 -13.92 -15.60
CA GLN A 40 1.62 -13.70 -14.59
C GLN A 40 2.96 -14.25 -15.06
N GLY A 41 3.99 -13.50 -14.82
CA GLY A 41 5.37 -13.88 -15.09
C GLY A 41 6.06 -14.53 -13.89
N ALA A 42 7.38 -14.51 -13.92
CA ALA A 42 8.20 -15.00 -12.83
C ALA A 42 7.79 -14.39 -11.50
N ARG A 43 7.81 -15.20 -10.43
CA ARG A 43 7.32 -14.83 -9.10
C ARG A 43 5.86 -14.34 -9.06
N GLY A 44 5.04 -14.85 -9.99
CA GLY A 44 3.64 -14.47 -10.07
C GLY A 44 3.39 -13.01 -10.45
N LEU A 45 4.37 -12.30 -11.02
CA LEU A 45 4.29 -10.88 -11.34
C LEU A 45 3.20 -10.61 -12.39
N PRO A 46 2.08 -9.91 -12.06
CA PRO A 46 1.06 -9.57 -13.02
C PRO A 46 1.56 -8.58 -14.07
N LEU A 47 1.02 -8.68 -15.31
CA LEU A 47 1.33 -7.74 -16.39
C LEU A 47 1.10 -6.27 -16.02
N LEU A 48 0.05 -6.01 -15.24
CA LEU A 48 -0.26 -4.66 -14.78
C LEU A 48 0.88 -4.09 -13.89
N GLN A 49 1.40 -4.89 -12.98
CA GLN A 49 2.54 -4.50 -12.14
C GLN A 49 3.83 -4.38 -12.97
N TRP A 50 4.00 -5.24 -13.99
CA TRP A 50 5.10 -5.13 -14.94
C TRP A 50 5.12 -3.76 -15.63
N ALA A 51 3.97 -3.28 -16.10
CA ALA A 51 3.85 -1.94 -16.69
C ALA A 51 4.23 -0.83 -15.70
N MET A 52 3.82 -0.94 -14.44
CA MET A 52 4.19 0.01 -13.37
C MET A 52 5.70 0.02 -13.12
N LEU A 53 6.33 -1.14 -12.98
CA LEU A 53 7.77 -1.28 -12.75
C LEU A 53 8.61 -0.73 -13.93
N ASN A 54 8.08 -0.79 -15.15
CA ASN A 54 8.69 -0.20 -16.33
C ASN A 54 8.27 1.26 -16.57
N GLN A 55 7.56 1.88 -15.64
CA GLN A 55 7.09 3.28 -15.71
C GLN A 55 6.24 3.58 -16.95
N SER A 56 5.59 2.57 -17.53
CA SER A 56 4.76 2.70 -18.72
C SER A 56 3.33 3.07 -18.37
N ARG A 57 3.05 4.37 -18.25
CA ARG A 57 1.71 4.88 -17.94
C ARG A 57 0.68 4.44 -19.00
N ARG A 58 1.02 4.59 -20.31
CA ARG A 58 0.15 4.17 -21.42
C ARG A 58 -0.12 2.68 -21.40
N GLY A 59 0.92 1.86 -21.18
CA GLY A 59 0.77 0.40 -21.08
C GLY A 59 -0.10 -0.02 -19.91
N PHE A 60 0.07 0.62 -18.78
CA PHE A 60 -0.74 0.40 -17.58
C PHE A 60 -2.22 0.70 -17.83
N GLU A 61 -2.53 1.88 -18.39
CA GLU A 61 -3.90 2.27 -18.70
C GLU A 61 -4.53 1.38 -19.77
N ALA A 62 -3.75 0.99 -20.80
CA ALA A 62 -4.22 0.10 -21.85
C ALA A 62 -4.50 -1.31 -21.32
N LEU A 63 -3.68 -1.84 -20.43
CA LEU A 63 -3.94 -3.12 -19.75
C LEU A 63 -5.19 -3.07 -18.90
N LEU A 64 -5.39 -1.99 -18.11
CA LEU A 64 -6.63 -1.80 -17.34
C LEU A 64 -7.85 -1.74 -18.25
N ALA A 65 -7.75 -1.02 -19.38
CA ALA A 65 -8.82 -0.93 -20.38
C ALA A 65 -9.10 -2.28 -21.08
N ALA A 66 -8.07 -3.15 -21.17
CA ALA A 66 -8.17 -4.49 -21.71
C ALA A 66 -8.62 -5.55 -20.68
N GLY A 67 -8.99 -5.15 -19.47
CA GLY A 67 -9.52 -6.05 -18.44
C GLY A 67 -8.46 -6.67 -17.51
N ALA A 68 -7.28 -6.07 -17.40
CA ALA A 68 -6.34 -6.47 -16.38
C ALA A 68 -6.90 -6.17 -14.98
N ASP A 69 -6.87 -7.18 -14.10
CA ASP A 69 -7.40 -7.11 -12.75
C ASP A 69 -6.34 -6.51 -11.79
N PRO A 70 -6.57 -5.30 -11.24
CA PRO A 70 -5.63 -4.63 -10.33
C PRO A 70 -5.53 -5.28 -8.95
N THR A 71 -6.44 -6.21 -8.61
CA THR A 71 -6.48 -6.89 -7.32
C THR A 71 -5.61 -8.14 -7.27
N ARG A 72 -5.10 -8.60 -8.41
CA ARG A 72 -4.20 -9.75 -8.47
C ARG A 72 -2.87 -9.41 -7.81
N GLY A 73 -2.48 -10.28 -6.87
CA GLY A 73 -1.17 -10.18 -6.20
C GLY A 73 -0.09 -10.94 -6.93
N ASP A 74 1.15 -10.52 -6.73
CA ASP A 74 2.34 -11.31 -7.05
C ASP A 74 2.53 -12.48 -6.05
N ALA A 75 3.66 -13.19 -6.10
CA ALA A 75 3.97 -14.28 -5.17
C ALA A 75 4.08 -13.83 -3.69
N GLY A 76 4.27 -12.54 -3.43
CA GLY A 76 4.24 -11.93 -2.09
C GLY A 76 2.85 -11.41 -1.72
N GLY A 77 1.86 -11.58 -2.59
CA GLY A 77 0.51 -11.08 -2.39
C GLY A 77 0.36 -9.58 -2.66
N THR A 78 1.39 -8.90 -3.16
CA THR A 78 1.38 -7.46 -3.44
C THR A 78 0.51 -7.17 -4.66
N THR A 79 -0.50 -6.34 -4.52
CA THR A 79 -1.39 -5.93 -5.62
C THR A 79 -0.89 -4.62 -6.27
N ALA A 80 -1.49 -4.25 -7.42
CA ALA A 80 -1.18 -2.97 -8.06
C ALA A 80 -1.43 -1.78 -7.13
N MET A 81 -2.45 -1.85 -6.25
CA MET A 81 -2.76 -0.79 -5.28
C MET A 81 -1.64 -0.63 -4.23
N HIS A 82 -1.01 -1.72 -3.79
CA HIS A 82 0.14 -1.66 -2.87
C HIS A 82 1.36 -1.02 -3.52
N LEU A 83 1.69 -1.43 -4.77
CA LEU A 83 2.80 -0.80 -5.50
C LEU A 83 2.53 0.69 -5.73
N ALA A 84 1.29 1.05 -6.05
CA ALA A 84 0.89 2.45 -6.23
C ALA A 84 1.01 3.25 -4.94
N ALA A 85 0.63 2.66 -3.80
CA ALA A 85 0.76 3.27 -2.48
C ALA A 85 2.23 3.52 -2.07
N GLN A 86 3.15 2.65 -2.49
CA GLN A 86 4.59 2.74 -2.22
C GLN A 86 5.36 3.60 -3.23
N ALA A 87 4.76 3.95 -4.37
CA ALA A 87 5.43 4.69 -5.43
C ALA A 87 5.69 6.15 -5.06
N ASP A 88 6.77 6.72 -5.61
CA ASP A 88 7.05 8.16 -5.50
C ASP A 88 6.03 8.99 -6.27
N SER A 89 5.60 8.49 -7.43
CA SER A 89 4.60 9.18 -8.25
C SER A 89 3.18 8.84 -7.79
N PRO A 90 2.35 9.83 -7.47
CA PRO A 90 0.95 9.61 -7.11
C PRO A 90 0.07 9.13 -8.27
N TYR A 91 0.56 9.25 -9.49
CA TYR A 91 -0.16 8.92 -10.73
C TYR A 91 -0.82 7.52 -10.69
N TRP A 92 -0.08 6.49 -10.23
CA TRP A 92 -0.57 5.12 -10.20
C TRP A 92 -1.75 4.96 -9.26
N LEU A 93 -1.61 5.55 -8.06
CA LEU A 93 -2.63 5.52 -7.03
C LEU A 93 -3.90 6.25 -7.49
N GLU A 94 -3.74 7.47 -8.02
CA GLU A 94 -4.84 8.28 -8.53
C GLU A 94 -5.56 7.58 -9.68
N THR A 95 -4.81 6.95 -10.61
CA THR A 95 -5.40 6.21 -11.73
C THR A 95 -6.23 5.03 -11.26
N LEU A 96 -5.76 4.26 -10.27
CA LEU A 96 -6.49 3.11 -9.71
C LEU A 96 -7.74 3.57 -8.96
N LEU A 97 -7.62 4.60 -8.12
CA LEU A 97 -8.75 5.16 -7.37
C LEU A 97 -9.82 5.74 -8.30
N ALA A 98 -9.42 6.47 -9.34
CA ALA A 98 -10.34 7.03 -10.35
C ALA A 98 -11.10 5.95 -11.13
N ARG A 99 -10.55 4.72 -11.20
CA ARG A 99 -11.21 3.55 -11.80
C ARG A 99 -12.05 2.75 -10.81
N GLY A 100 -12.20 3.24 -9.58
CA GLY A 100 -13.03 2.60 -8.55
C GLY A 100 -12.36 1.41 -7.86
N VAL A 101 -11.04 1.23 -8.01
CA VAL A 101 -10.31 0.22 -7.23
C VAL A 101 -10.33 0.61 -5.77
N SER A 102 -10.74 -0.31 -4.90
CA SER A 102 -10.87 -0.04 -3.48
C SER A 102 -9.54 0.41 -2.85
N PRO A 103 -9.52 1.51 -2.06
CA PRO A 103 -8.35 1.90 -1.29
C PRO A 103 -7.96 0.88 -0.22
N ASP A 104 -8.87 -0.06 0.08
CA ASP A 104 -8.71 -1.12 1.07
C ASP A 104 -8.36 -2.47 0.44
N THR A 105 -8.00 -2.53 -0.87
CA THR A 105 -7.62 -3.77 -1.53
C THR A 105 -6.52 -4.49 -0.73
N PRO A 106 -6.78 -5.66 -0.12
CA PRO A 106 -5.81 -6.29 0.76
C PRO A 106 -4.67 -6.95 -0.02
N ASN A 107 -3.50 -7.02 0.59
CA ASN A 107 -2.47 -7.96 0.16
C ASN A 107 -3.05 -9.38 0.25
N THR A 108 -2.93 -10.17 -0.83
CA THR A 108 -3.61 -11.47 -0.92
C THR A 108 -3.06 -12.54 0.05
N ILE A 109 -1.87 -12.30 0.62
CA ILE A 109 -1.22 -13.19 1.59
C ILE A 109 -1.28 -12.60 3.01
N THR A 110 -0.78 -11.39 3.21
CA THR A 110 -0.64 -10.80 4.55
C THR A 110 -1.88 -10.07 5.03
N GLN A 111 -2.82 -9.76 4.13
CA GLN A 111 -3.99 -8.91 4.40
C GLN A 111 -3.64 -7.46 4.76
N ALA A 112 -2.36 -7.07 4.68
CA ALA A 112 -1.97 -5.67 4.85
C ALA A 112 -2.71 -4.77 3.87
N THR A 113 -3.01 -3.54 4.28
CA THR A 113 -3.73 -2.57 3.43
C THR A 113 -2.76 -1.69 2.63
N PRO A 114 -3.21 -1.06 1.53
CA PRO A 114 -2.40 -0.06 0.83
C PRO A 114 -1.98 1.11 1.72
N LEU A 115 -2.81 1.50 2.71
CA LEU A 115 -2.45 2.52 3.69
C LEU A 115 -1.25 2.09 4.53
N MET A 116 -1.20 0.84 5.01
CA MET A 116 -0.04 0.30 5.71
C MET A 116 1.20 0.29 4.79
N ALA A 117 1.03 -0.08 3.53
CA ALA A 117 2.11 -0.08 2.55
C ALA A 117 2.68 1.32 2.29
N ALA A 118 1.81 2.34 2.19
CA ALA A 118 2.22 3.75 2.06
C ALA A 118 3.00 4.23 3.29
N LEU A 119 2.53 3.89 4.50
CA LEU A 119 3.20 4.23 5.75
C LEU A 119 4.58 3.58 5.84
N MET A 120 4.69 2.26 5.61
CA MET A 120 5.97 1.54 5.64
C MET A 120 6.98 2.07 4.63
N ALA A 121 6.50 2.57 3.49
CA ALA A 121 7.35 3.18 2.46
C ALA A 121 7.58 4.69 2.69
N GLU A 122 7.06 5.25 3.79
CA GLU A 122 7.16 6.69 4.13
C GLU A 122 6.61 7.60 3.01
N ARG A 123 5.55 7.14 2.32
CA ARG A 123 4.87 7.89 1.25
C ARG A 123 3.72 8.71 1.83
N ALA A 124 4.07 9.79 2.51
CA ALA A 124 3.16 10.69 3.20
C ALA A 124 1.97 11.11 2.33
N GLU A 125 2.25 11.55 1.11
CA GLU A 125 1.25 12.06 0.17
C GLU A 125 0.28 10.97 -0.29
N ASN A 126 0.78 9.74 -0.54
CA ASN A 126 -0.06 8.60 -0.90
C ASN A 126 -0.93 8.13 0.27
N ALA A 127 -0.39 8.15 1.51
CA ALA A 127 -1.19 7.87 2.71
C ALA A 127 -2.35 8.86 2.84
N ASP A 128 -2.09 10.17 2.64
CA ASP A 128 -3.14 11.21 2.68
C ASP A 128 -4.19 11.02 1.59
N ARG A 129 -3.77 10.62 0.36
CA ARG A 129 -4.70 10.30 -0.73
C ARG A 129 -5.59 9.11 -0.40
N LEU A 130 -5.02 8.05 0.18
CA LEU A 130 -5.78 6.87 0.60
C LEU A 130 -6.80 7.22 1.68
N LEU A 131 -6.42 8.01 2.68
CA LEU A 131 -7.35 8.49 3.71
C LEU A 131 -8.47 9.34 3.10
N LYS A 132 -8.15 10.27 2.19
CA LYS A 132 -9.15 11.08 1.46
C LYS A 132 -10.08 10.23 0.59
N ALA A 133 -9.58 9.10 0.06
CA ALA A 133 -10.37 8.14 -0.70
C ALA A 133 -11.21 7.21 0.19
N GLY A 134 -11.21 7.42 1.51
CA GLY A 134 -12.02 6.66 2.45
C GLY A 134 -11.39 5.33 2.90
N ALA A 135 -10.06 5.20 2.85
CA ALA A 135 -9.37 4.04 3.39
C ALA A 135 -9.71 3.84 4.87
N LYS A 136 -10.07 2.62 5.23
CA LYS A 136 -10.46 2.24 6.59
C LYS A 136 -9.21 2.11 7.47
N VAL A 137 -9.10 2.97 8.47
CA VAL A 137 -7.92 3.06 9.35
C VAL A 137 -7.76 1.86 10.30
N ASP A 138 -8.86 1.14 10.58
CA ASP A 138 -8.89 0.02 11.53
C ASP A 138 -8.81 -1.37 10.90
N LEU A 139 -8.65 -1.47 9.58
CA LEU A 139 -8.37 -2.77 8.99
C LEU A 139 -7.04 -3.29 9.51
N ALA A 140 -7.02 -4.59 9.82
CA ALA A 140 -5.85 -5.25 10.35
C ALA A 140 -5.30 -6.27 9.35
N ASP A 141 -3.99 -6.43 9.35
CA ASP A 141 -3.32 -7.51 8.66
C ASP A 141 -3.48 -8.86 9.42
N ARG A 142 -2.84 -9.92 8.94
CA ARG A 142 -2.89 -11.24 9.58
C ARG A 142 -2.24 -11.29 10.96
N GLN A 143 -1.39 -10.31 11.28
CA GLN A 143 -0.78 -10.18 12.61
C GLN A 143 -1.64 -9.33 13.56
N GLY A 144 -2.77 -8.84 13.07
CA GLY A 144 -3.65 -7.94 13.81
C GLY A 144 -3.15 -6.51 13.85
N ASP A 145 -2.05 -6.19 13.16
CA ASP A 145 -1.54 -4.83 13.07
C ASP A 145 -2.46 -3.97 12.20
N THR A 146 -2.79 -2.78 12.67
CA THR A 146 -3.52 -1.74 11.94
C THR A 146 -2.56 -0.67 11.43
N ALA A 147 -3.04 0.27 10.62
CA ALA A 147 -2.25 1.43 10.21
C ALA A 147 -1.64 2.18 11.40
N LEU A 148 -2.35 2.22 12.55
CA LEU A 148 -1.86 2.84 13.78
C LEU A 148 -0.64 2.11 14.36
N HIS A 149 -0.65 0.76 14.35
CA HIS A 149 0.50 -0.04 14.76
C HIS A 149 1.71 0.20 13.85
N VAL A 150 1.48 0.20 12.53
CA VAL A 150 2.54 0.43 11.53
C VAL A 150 3.17 1.82 11.72
N ALA A 151 2.37 2.89 11.84
CA ALA A 151 2.89 4.24 12.08
C ALA A 151 3.72 4.34 13.37
N ALA A 152 3.30 3.62 14.42
CA ALA A 152 4.03 3.57 15.69
C ALA A 152 5.34 2.77 15.58
N GLN A 153 5.36 1.66 14.83
CA GLN A 153 6.55 0.84 14.59
C GLN A 153 7.66 1.60 13.87
N ILE A 154 7.31 2.47 12.91
CA ILE A 154 8.24 3.34 12.20
C ILE A 154 8.50 4.67 12.93
N ASN A 155 7.95 4.83 14.13
CA ASN A 155 8.13 5.99 15.00
C ASN A 155 7.60 7.33 14.42
N GLU A 156 6.61 7.26 13.53
CA GLU A 156 5.95 8.41 12.89
C GLU A 156 4.81 8.95 13.78
N ALA A 157 5.17 9.60 14.90
CA ALA A 157 4.20 10.09 15.90
C ALA A 157 3.18 11.09 15.30
N GLY A 158 3.59 11.88 14.30
CA GLY A 158 2.68 12.77 13.57
C GLY A 158 1.61 12.00 12.78
N ARG A 159 1.98 10.88 12.18
CA ARG A 159 1.03 9.98 11.50
C ARG A 159 0.12 9.26 12.47
N VAL A 160 0.65 8.85 13.62
CA VAL A 160 -0.17 8.28 14.70
C VAL A 160 -1.27 9.26 15.08
N LEU A 161 -0.94 10.54 15.31
CA LEU A 161 -1.92 11.56 15.65
C LEU A 161 -2.97 11.74 14.54
N GLN A 162 -2.54 11.84 13.29
CA GLN A 162 -3.45 11.96 12.15
C GLN A 162 -4.41 10.76 12.02
N LEU A 163 -3.93 9.54 12.26
CA LEU A 163 -4.77 8.34 12.22
C LEU A 163 -5.78 8.32 13.39
N LEU A 164 -5.36 8.77 14.57
CA LEU A 164 -6.25 8.93 15.73
C LEU A 164 -7.35 9.95 15.43
N ASP A 165 -7.00 11.10 14.84
CA ASP A 165 -7.97 12.13 14.42
C ASP A 165 -8.89 11.62 13.30
N ALA A 166 -8.43 10.69 12.47
CA ALA A 166 -9.23 10.00 11.46
C ALA A 166 -10.12 8.87 12.04
N GLY A 167 -10.13 8.70 13.37
CA GLY A 167 -10.98 7.75 14.07
C GLY A 167 -10.40 6.35 14.27
N ALA A 168 -9.08 6.18 14.15
CA ALA A 168 -8.44 4.91 14.45
C ALA A 168 -8.62 4.53 15.94
N ASN A 169 -8.94 3.27 16.20
CA ASN A 169 -9.17 2.76 17.55
C ASN A 169 -7.85 2.63 18.35
N PRO A 170 -7.60 3.49 19.36
CA PRO A 170 -6.35 3.51 20.11
C PRO A 170 -6.14 2.30 21.03
N THR A 171 -7.18 1.53 21.30
CA THR A 171 -7.14 0.39 22.24
C THR A 171 -7.05 -0.95 21.52
N ARG A 172 -7.04 -0.93 20.17
CA ARG A 172 -6.95 -2.16 19.40
C ARG A 172 -5.62 -2.86 19.63
N LYS A 173 -5.68 -4.14 19.95
CA LYS A 173 -4.51 -5.00 20.16
C LYS A 173 -4.28 -5.88 18.94
N ASN A 174 -3.02 -6.07 18.59
CA ASN A 174 -2.58 -7.03 17.59
C ASN A 174 -2.50 -8.46 18.14
N ALA A 175 -2.03 -9.42 17.35
CA ALA A 175 -1.90 -10.82 17.74
C ALA A 175 -0.91 -11.05 18.93
N GLN A 176 -0.04 -10.07 19.20
CA GLN A 176 0.87 -10.10 20.36
C GLN A 176 0.21 -9.54 21.64
N GLY A 177 -1.06 -9.12 21.55
CA GLY A 177 -1.82 -8.55 22.66
C GLY A 177 -1.42 -7.12 23.03
N VAL A 178 -0.70 -6.41 22.17
CA VAL A 178 -0.21 -5.05 22.42
C VAL A 178 -0.91 -4.02 21.55
N THR A 179 -1.05 -2.79 22.05
CA THR A 179 -1.52 -1.67 21.25
C THR A 179 -0.35 -0.96 20.56
N PHE A 180 -0.65 0.00 19.69
CA PHE A 180 0.34 0.86 19.05
C PHE A 180 1.27 1.58 20.04
N GLN A 181 0.79 1.87 21.27
CA GLN A 181 1.54 2.58 22.29
C GLN A 181 2.82 1.85 22.66
N ARG A 182 2.78 0.50 22.69
CA ARG A 182 3.95 -0.34 22.97
C ARG A 182 5.11 -0.03 22.03
N TYR A 183 4.82 0.18 20.75
CA TYR A 183 5.83 0.50 19.74
C TYR A 183 6.26 1.96 19.82
N LEU A 184 5.29 2.88 19.87
CA LEU A 184 5.55 4.32 19.86
C LEU A 184 6.38 4.77 21.07
N PHE A 185 6.13 4.21 22.26
CA PHE A 185 6.80 4.62 23.51
C PHE A 185 7.94 3.70 23.93
N MET A 186 8.33 2.72 23.12
CA MET A 186 9.43 1.81 23.40
C MET A 186 10.80 2.51 23.49
N THR A 187 11.04 3.47 22.61
CA THR A 187 12.27 4.26 22.60
C THR A 187 12.21 5.36 23.67
N LYS A 188 13.23 5.47 24.52
CA LYS A 188 13.30 6.48 25.57
C LYS A 188 13.32 7.90 24.97
N ASP A 189 12.56 8.82 25.55
CA ASP A 189 12.48 10.21 25.09
C ASP A 189 13.84 10.93 25.11
N SER A 190 14.78 10.51 25.96
CA SER A 190 16.12 11.09 26.08
C SER A 190 16.99 10.95 24.82
N VAL A 191 16.72 9.94 23.96
CA VAL A 191 17.47 9.69 22.72
C VAL A 191 16.77 10.24 21.48
N LEU A 192 15.60 10.82 21.64
CA LEU A 192 14.80 11.35 20.52
C LEU A 192 15.11 12.84 20.27
N GLY A 193 15.01 13.24 19.00
CA GLY A 193 15.04 14.63 18.63
C GLY A 193 13.87 15.44 19.23
N ALA A 194 14.03 16.74 19.37
CA ALA A 194 13.02 17.62 19.98
C ALA A 194 11.66 17.55 19.25
N ASP A 195 11.67 17.43 17.94
CA ASP A 195 10.45 17.39 17.11
C ASP A 195 9.66 16.10 17.37
N VAL A 196 10.33 14.95 17.38
CA VAL A 196 9.70 13.65 17.66
C VAL A 196 9.12 13.64 19.08
N ARG A 197 9.84 14.20 20.07
CA ARG A 197 9.32 14.32 21.43
C ARG A 197 8.03 15.15 21.46
N ARG A 198 8.01 16.32 20.81
CA ARG A 198 6.81 17.16 20.76
C ARG A 198 5.61 16.41 20.14
N GLN A 199 5.84 15.67 19.04
CA GLN A 199 4.80 14.89 18.41
C GLN A 199 4.29 13.75 19.32
N ARG A 200 5.19 13.05 20.03
CA ARG A 200 4.80 12.04 21.01
C ARG A 200 4.00 12.64 22.18
N ASP A 201 4.39 13.81 22.66
CA ASP A 201 3.66 14.50 23.73
C ASP A 201 2.28 14.93 23.26
N ALA A 202 2.12 15.30 21.98
CA ALA A 202 0.80 15.56 21.40
C ALA A 202 -0.05 14.26 21.36
N VAL A 203 0.52 13.11 21.03
CA VAL A 203 -0.18 11.81 21.11
C VAL A 203 -0.58 11.48 22.55
N LYS A 204 0.30 11.67 23.53
CA LYS A 204 -0.03 11.45 24.96
C LYS A 204 -1.19 12.36 25.40
N THR A 205 -1.14 13.63 25.02
CA THR A 205 -2.21 14.60 25.29
C THR A 205 -3.53 14.18 24.67
N TRP A 206 -3.51 13.75 23.40
CA TRP A 206 -4.69 13.25 22.70
C TRP A 206 -5.31 12.05 23.44
N LEU A 207 -4.50 11.07 23.83
CA LEU A 207 -4.95 9.87 24.58
C LEU A 207 -5.62 10.26 25.91
N GLN A 208 -5.00 11.16 26.68
CA GLN A 208 -5.55 11.66 27.95
C GLN A 208 -6.90 12.36 27.75
N GLN A 209 -7.01 13.23 26.73
CA GLN A 209 -8.25 13.96 26.42
C GLN A 209 -9.40 13.03 26.02
N HIS A 210 -9.07 11.85 25.44
CA HIS A 210 -10.04 10.85 25.03
C HIS A 210 -10.22 9.70 26.03
N GLY A 211 -9.68 9.85 27.26
CA GLY A 211 -9.84 8.88 28.34
C GLY A 211 -9.12 7.54 28.11
N VAL A 212 -8.11 7.52 27.24
CA VAL A 212 -7.31 6.33 26.96
C VAL A 212 -6.11 6.28 27.88
N ALA A 213 -5.96 5.19 28.63
CA ALA A 213 -4.84 5.02 29.54
C ALA A 213 -3.49 4.92 28.79
N LEU A 214 -2.45 5.56 29.33
CA LEU A 214 -1.10 5.43 28.80
C LEU A 214 -0.52 4.07 29.22
N GLU A 215 -0.05 3.28 28.24
CA GLU A 215 0.65 2.02 28.48
C GLU A 215 2.15 2.28 28.73
N GLY A 216 2.71 1.69 29.80
CA GLY A 216 4.15 1.74 30.04
C GLY A 216 4.71 3.06 30.60
N ALA A 217 3.88 3.92 31.16
CA ALA A 217 4.35 5.05 31.98
C ALA A 217 4.92 4.51 33.31
N HIS A 218 6.16 4.02 33.25
CA HIS A 218 6.97 3.68 34.43
C HIS A 218 8.19 4.58 34.52
#